data_b67ebda9588f272c604b18d06e000e78
#
_entry.id   b67ebda9588f272c604b18d06e000e78
#
_cell.length_a   1.000
_cell.length_b   1.000
_cell.length_c   1.000
_cell.angle_alpha   90.00
_cell.angle_beta   90.00
_cell.angle_gamma   90.00
#
_symmetry.space_group_name_H-M   'P 1'
#
loop_
_entity.id
_entity.type
_entity.pdbx_description
1 polymer ?
#
loop_
_entity_poly.entity_id
_entity_poly.type
_entity_poly.pdbx_seq_one_letter_code
_entity_poly.pdbx_strand_id
1 'polypeptide(L)'
;MGSWWWMVELAQKTGHEVFLSHPKQTKAIASARLKSDKVDALMLAKLLKADLLPTVWIPPENQRHIRELLTHRARLVRQRTAVINELRAVYAKRNIDPQAKLQRAQPQVSGAEDLSGYAPRIVGEDVELLGFVNRQIGGLDKELMKIALEDGSAKRLMTIPGVGAVSAVAMSCWIGEIARFSNAKKLASYFGLAPRVRQSTETERHGHITKEGNRMVRALVIQAALVHTRRGKGPSRKHYLGVLKRRGKPIARVAAANKLLGVIFHMLKEPIDYQEFLRRSDAQ
;
A
#
# COMPACT_ATOMS: atom_id res chain seq x y z
N MET A 1 10.25 11.33 1.65
CA MET A 1 9.49 11.67 0.41
C MET A 1 10.11 12.96 -0.11
N GLY A 2 10.54 12.97 -1.36
CA GLY A 2 11.22 14.13 -1.91
C GLY A 2 10.27 15.32 -2.12
N SER A 3 10.81 16.49 -1.97
CA SER A 3 10.15 17.80 -2.16
C SER A 3 9.89 18.15 -3.65
N TRP A 4 9.68 17.14 -4.49
CA TRP A 4 9.55 17.35 -5.94
C TRP A 4 8.20 17.94 -6.39
N TRP A 5 7.16 17.86 -5.55
CA TRP A 5 5.80 18.29 -5.93
C TRP A 5 5.73 19.76 -6.32
N TRP A 6 6.23 20.64 -5.46
CA TRP A 6 6.22 22.08 -5.73
C TRP A 6 6.97 22.46 -7.00
N MET A 7 8.07 21.73 -7.29
CA MET A 7 8.86 21.95 -8.51
C MET A 7 8.07 21.54 -9.75
N VAL A 8 7.37 20.40 -9.70
CA VAL A 8 6.51 19.94 -10.79
C VAL A 8 5.38 20.93 -11.01
N GLU A 9 4.71 21.37 -9.95
CA GLU A 9 3.61 22.34 -10.05
C GLU A 9 4.08 23.68 -10.58
N LEU A 10 5.22 24.17 -10.11
CA LEU A 10 5.80 25.41 -10.61
C LEU A 10 6.13 25.31 -12.10
N ALA A 11 6.81 24.25 -12.51
CA ALA A 11 7.19 24.05 -13.91
C ALA A 11 5.98 23.88 -14.82
N GLN A 12 4.94 23.16 -14.39
CA GLN A 12 3.68 23.03 -15.13
C GLN A 12 2.92 24.36 -15.25
N LYS A 13 2.88 25.17 -14.17
CA LYS A 13 2.27 26.52 -14.20
C LYS A 13 3.00 27.48 -15.12
N THR A 14 4.29 27.31 -15.31
CA THR A 14 5.11 28.11 -16.25
C THR A 14 5.12 27.55 -17.69
N GLY A 15 4.28 26.55 -17.99
CA GLY A 15 4.12 25.99 -19.33
C GLY A 15 5.20 25.00 -19.75
N HIS A 16 5.99 24.48 -18.79
CA HIS A 16 7.02 23.49 -19.10
C HIS A 16 6.45 22.06 -19.00
N GLU A 17 6.88 21.22 -19.94
CA GLU A 17 6.67 19.79 -19.85
C GLU A 17 7.63 19.18 -18.82
N VAL A 18 7.11 18.33 -17.92
CA VAL A 18 7.88 17.81 -16.78
C VAL A 18 8.02 16.30 -16.86
N PHE A 19 9.25 15.84 -16.88
CA PHE A 19 9.60 14.41 -16.82
C PHE A 19 10.26 14.08 -15.48
N LEU A 20 9.64 13.17 -14.73
CA LEU A 20 10.20 12.68 -13.47
C LEU A 20 11.00 11.40 -13.75
N SER A 21 12.29 11.39 -13.45
CA SER A 21 13.16 10.23 -13.68
C SER A 21 13.07 9.19 -12.56
N HIS A 22 13.28 7.91 -12.91
CA HIS A 22 13.38 6.81 -11.94
C HIS A 22 14.83 6.67 -11.42
N PRO A 23 15.15 7.05 -10.15
CA PRO A 23 16.53 7.18 -9.70
C PRO A 23 17.41 5.93 -9.90
N LYS A 24 16.85 4.73 -9.59
CA LYS A 24 17.58 3.47 -9.73
C LYS A 24 17.88 3.11 -11.18
N GLN A 25 16.91 3.32 -12.09
CA GLN A 25 17.09 2.99 -13.49
C GLN A 25 18.00 4.00 -14.16
N THR A 26 17.85 5.28 -13.85
CA THR A 26 18.75 6.34 -14.34
C THR A 26 20.19 6.05 -13.90
N LYS A 27 20.42 5.69 -12.63
CA LYS A 27 21.76 5.32 -12.15
C LYS A 27 22.33 4.08 -12.84
N ALA A 28 21.48 3.13 -13.26
CA ALA A 28 21.95 1.94 -13.98
C ALA A 28 22.38 2.25 -15.41
N ILE A 29 21.81 3.29 -16.04
CA ILE A 29 22.16 3.71 -17.41
C ILE A 29 23.33 4.68 -17.41
N ALA A 30 23.38 5.58 -16.44
CA ALA A 30 24.36 6.65 -16.36
C ALA A 30 24.98 6.74 -14.96
N SER A 31 26.20 6.20 -14.81
CA SER A 31 27.01 6.39 -13.61
C SER A 31 28.26 7.18 -13.97
N ALA A 32 28.38 8.41 -13.42
CA ALA A 32 29.57 9.22 -13.59
C ALA A 32 30.60 8.94 -12.48
N ARG A 33 31.89 8.97 -12.82
CA ARG A 33 33.00 8.88 -11.85
C ARG A 33 33.05 10.09 -10.91
N LEU A 34 32.73 11.27 -11.44
CA LEU A 34 32.68 12.52 -10.70
C LEU A 34 31.22 12.83 -10.40
N LYS A 35 30.91 13.01 -9.12
CA LYS A 35 29.57 13.27 -8.62
C LYS A 35 29.45 14.76 -8.27
N SER A 36 28.72 15.50 -9.12
CA SER A 36 28.33 16.88 -8.84
C SER A 36 26.94 17.11 -9.44
N ASP A 37 26.18 18.03 -8.83
CA ASP A 37 24.82 18.37 -9.31
C ASP A 37 24.83 18.83 -10.79
N LYS A 38 25.91 19.52 -11.20
CA LYS A 38 26.08 19.97 -12.60
C LYS A 38 26.25 18.78 -13.57
N VAL A 39 27.03 17.77 -13.17
CA VAL A 39 27.24 16.54 -13.98
C VAL A 39 25.94 15.74 -14.01
N ASP A 40 25.23 15.62 -12.90
CA ASP A 40 23.96 14.90 -12.83
C ASP A 40 22.90 15.60 -13.70
N ALA A 41 22.79 16.94 -13.65
CA ALA A 41 21.88 17.71 -14.49
C ALA A 41 22.20 17.55 -15.99
N LEU A 42 23.48 17.64 -16.38
CA LEU A 42 23.90 17.44 -17.77
C LEU A 42 23.59 16.01 -18.24
N MET A 43 23.78 15.01 -17.38
CA MET A 43 23.48 13.63 -17.70
C MET A 43 21.98 13.41 -17.93
N LEU A 44 21.12 13.96 -17.04
CA LEU A 44 19.67 13.92 -17.21
C LEU A 44 19.23 14.59 -18.52
N ALA A 45 19.80 15.75 -18.85
CA ALA A 45 19.50 16.44 -20.10
C ALA A 45 19.90 15.60 -21.34
N LYS A 46 21.08 14.95 -21.31
CA LYS A 46 21.51 14.05 -22.39
C LYS A 46 20.61 12.83 -22.54
N LEU A 47 20.22 12.20 -21.43
CA LEU A 47 19.28 11.07 -21.44
C LEU A 47 17.91 11.47 -21.97
N LEU A 48 17.41 12.64 -21.58
CA LEU A 48 16.13 13.17 -22.07
C LEU A 48 16.19 13.45 -23.58
N LYS A 49 17.25 14.11 -24.05
CA LYS A 49 17.47 14.39 -25.47
C LYS A 49 17.55 13.13 -26.34
N ALA A 50 18.10 12.04 -25.78
CA ALA A 50 18.27 10.77 -26.47
C ALA A 50 17.06 9.83 -26.32
N ASP A 51 15.96 10.27 -25.67
CA ASP A 51 14.79 9.45 -25.31
C ASP A 51 15.13 8.18 -24.49
N LEU A 52 16.21 8.26 -23.72
CA LEU A 52 16.70 7.17 -22.87
C LEU A 52 16.40 7.40 -21.38
N LEU A 53 15.72 8.51 -21.05
CA LEU A 53 15.38 8.81 -19.65
C LEU A 53 14.28 7.88 -19.16
N PRO A 54 14.52 7.03 -18.14
CA PRO A 54 13.48 6.18 -17.59
C PRO A 54 12.51 7.04 -16.78
N THR A 55 11.37 7.38 -17.38
CA THR A 55 10.37 8.25 -16.79
C THR A 55 9.47 7.51 -15.79
N VAL A 56 9.01 8.26 -14.76
CA VAL A 56 8.03 7.81 -13.77
C VAL A 56 6.75 8.61 -13.96
N TRP A 57 5.63 7.92 -13.89
CA TRP A 57 4.33 8.56 -13.97
C TRP A 57 4.10 9.55 -12.83
N ILE A 58 3.73 10.78 -13.19
CA ILE A 58 3.38 11.86 -12.27
C ILE A 58 1.87 11.78 -12.03
N PRO A 59 1.41 11.52 -10.80
CA PRO A 59 -0.02 11.48 -10.51
C PRO A 59 -0.64 12.88 -10.62
N PRO A 60 -1.89 12.99 -11.11
CA PRO A 60 -2.65 14.22 -11.08
C PRO A 60 -2.76 14.82 -9.67
N GLU A 61 -3.00 16.12 -9.58
CA GLU A 61 -3.01 16.88 -8.33
C GLU A 61 -3.99 16.30 -7.29
N ASN A 62 -5.23 16.04 -7.70
CA ASN A 62 -6.23 15.43 -6.82
C ASN A 62 -5.78 14.08 -6.25
N GLN A 63 -5.12 13.24 -7.06
CA GLN A 63 -4.58 11.98 -6.58
C GLN A 63 -3.40 12.17 -5.62
N ARG A 64 -2.60 13.23 -5.80
CA ARG A 64 -1.52 13.56 -4.86
C ARG A 64 -2.09 13.89 -3.49
N HIS A 65 -3.14 14.72 -3.42
CA HIS A 65 -3.83 15.07 -2.17
C HIS A 65 -4.43 13.84 -1.46
N ILE A 66 -5.10 12.96 -2.21
CA ILE A 66 -5.64 11.71 -1.65
C ILE A 66 -4.51 10.81 -1.13
N ARG A 67 -3.36 10.75 -1.80
CA ARG A 67 -2.17 10.01 -1.33
C ARG A 67 -1.60 10.59 -0.03
N GLU A 68 -1.65 11.91 0.16
CA GLU A 68 -1.27 12.54 1.42
C GLU A 68 -2.20 12.14 2.55
N LEU A 69 -3.52 12.23 2.32
CA LEU A 69 -4.54 11.81 3.28
C LEU A 69 -4.34 10.36 3.73
N LEU A 70 -4.15 9.46 2.78
CA LEU A 70 -3.88 8.04 3.04
C LEU A 70 -2.58 7.82 3.81
N THR A 71 -1.53 8.58 3.48
CA THR A 71 -0.23 8.51 4.15
C THR A 71 -0.32 9.02 5.58
N HIS A 72 -1.06 10.12 5.79
CA HIS A 72 -1.34 10.67 7.11
C HIS A 72 -2.11 9.66 7.98
N ARG A 73 -3.19 9.08 7.44
CA ARG A 73 -3.94 8.01 8.11
C ARG A 73 -3.04 6.83 8.49
N ALA A 74 -2.18 6.37 7.59
CA ALA A 74 -1.26 5.28 7.87
C ALA A 74 -0.24 5.62 8.96
N ARG A 75 0.15 6.89 9.10
CA ARG A 75 0.97 7.39 10.22
C ARG A 75 0.22 7.28 11.53
N LEU A 76 -1.04 7.75 11.58
CA LEU A 76 -1.88 7.64 12.78
C LEU A 76 -2.12 6.18 13.20
N VAL A 77 -2.34 5.27 12.25
CA VAL A 77 -2.46 3.83 12.55
C VAL A 77 -1.18 3.25 13.16
N ARG A 78 0.00 3.72 12.74
CA ARG A 78 1.27 3.30 13.36
C ARG A 78 1.42 3.85 14.77
N GLN A 79 1.07 5.12 15.02
CA GLN A 79 1.05 5.73 16.34
C GLN A 79 0.09 4.98 17.27
N ARG A 80 -1.14 4.70 16.80
CA ARG A 80 -2.09 3.86 17.53
C ARG A 80 -1.47 2.52 17.96
N THR A 81 -0.79 1.85 17.03
CA THR A 81 -0.17 0.56 17.31
C THR A 81 0.95 0.66 18.33
N ALA A 82 1.75 1.73 18.29
CA ALA A 82 2.79 2.00 19.28
C ALA A 82 2.19 2.16 20.68
N VAL A 83 1.21 3.04 20.84
CA VAL A 83 0.52 3.26 22.12
C VAL A 83 -0.13 1.97 22.66
N ILE A 84 -0.78 1.18 21.80
CA ILE A 84 -1.35 -0.12 22.20
C ILE A 84 -0.26 -1.07 22.72
N ASN A 85 0.91 -1.08 22.08
CA ASN A 85 2.01 -1.94 22.51
C ASN A 85 2.63 -1.46 23.84
N GLU A 86 2.71 -0.13 24.05
CA GLU A 86 3.14 0.47 25.31
C GLU A 86 2.19 0.12 26.45
N LEU A 87 0.88 0.29 26.25
CA LEU A 87 -0.13 -0.15 27.21
C LEU A 87 0.04 -1.63 27.57
N ARG A 88 0.13 -2.49 26.57
CA ARG A 88 0.33 -3.93 26.82
C ARG A 88 1.62 -4.22 27.59
N ALA A 89 2.70 -3.49 27.31
CA ALA A 89 3.97 -3.66 28.02
C ALA A 89 3.89 -3.23 29.49
N VAL A 90 3.12 -2.18 29.82
CA VAL A 90 2.89 -1.75 31.21
C VAL A 90 2.20 -2.84 32.02
N TYR A 91 1.17 -3.47 31.45
CA TYR A 91 0.43 -4.57 32.09
C TYR A 91 1.27 -5.86 32.16
N ALA A 92 1.94 -6.21 31.05
CA ALA A 92 2.76 -7.42 30.99
C ALA A 92 3.89 -7.43 32.02
N LYS A 93 4.54 -6.28 32.29
CA LYS A 93 5.55 -6.14 33.34
C LYS A 93 5.04 -6.49 34.75
N ARG A 94 3.73 -6.49 34.96
CA ARG A 94 3.06 -6.76 36.24
C ARG A 94 2.28 -8.07 36.24
N ASN A 95 2.41 -8.85 35.18
CA ASN A 95 1.67 -10.10 34.96
C ASN A 95 0.13 -9.91 35.07
N ILE A 96 -0.36 -8.76 34.60
CA ILE A 96 -1.78 -8.43 34.52
C ILE A 96 -2.21 -8.59 33.06
N ASP A 97 -3.33 -9.28 32.79
CA ASP A 97 -3.93 -9.36 31.45
C ASP A 97 -5.05 -8.30 31.32
N PRO A 98 -4.81 -7.21 30.62
CA PRO A 98 -5.82 -6.17 30.44
C PRO A 98 -6.91 -6.69 29.50
N GLN A 99 -8.13 -6.81 30.00
CA GLN A 99 -9.29 -6.95 29.12
C GLN A 99 -9.56 -5.61 28.43
N ALA A 100 -9.09 -5.45 27.16
CA ALA A 100 -9.01 -4.16 26.54
C ALA A 100 -9.75 -4.07 25.21
N LYS A 101 -10.58 -3.02 25.04
CA LYS A 101 -11.22 -2.64 23.78
C LYS A 101 -10.56 -1.38 23.22
N LEU A 102 -9.31 -1.52 22.79
CA LEU A 102 -8.40 -0.42 22.53
C LEU A 102 -8.61 0.31 21.17
N GLN A 103 -9.38 -0.27 20.24
CA GLN A 103 -9.56 0.32 18.90
C GLN A 103 -10.82 1.20 18.77
N ARG A 104 -11.51 1.47 19.86
CA ARG A 104 -12.71 2.34 19.88
C ARG A 104 -12.32 3.81 20.02
N ALA A 105 -13.25 4.70 19.66
CA ALA A 105 -13.07 6.15 19.87
C ALA A 105 -12.91 6.50 21.36
N GLN A 106 -13.52 5.70 22.21
CA GLN A 106 -13.31 5.71 23.66
C GLN A 106 -12.71 4.34 24.04
N PRO A 107 -11.38 4.24 24.20
CA PRO A 107 -10.74 3.00 24.61
C PRO A 107 -11.13 2.65 26.03
N GLN A 108 -11.29 1.36 26.30
CA GLN A 108 -11.59 0.83 27.63
C GLN A 108 -10.50 -0.16 28.00
N VAL A 109 -9.97 0.01 29.19
CA VAL A 109 -8.95 -0.87 29.78
C VAL A 109 -9.41 -1.18 31.21
N SER A 110 -9.40 -2.44 31.59
CA SER A 110 -9.66 -2.90 32.97
C SER A 110 -8.35 -3.32 33.63
N GLY A 111 -8.36 -3.51 34.95
CA GLY A 111 -7.17 -3.87 35.73
C GLY A 111 -6.24 -2.67 35.98
N ALA A 112 -6.74 -1.44 35.85
CA ALA A 112 -5.99 -0.25 36.21
C ALA A 112 -5.86 -0.08 37.74
N GLU A 113 -6.79 -0.62 38.49
CA GLU A 113 -6.84 -0.71 39.95
C GLU A 113 -5.71 -1.54 40.55
N ASP A 114 -5.23 -2.54 39.81
CA ASP A 114 -4.12 -3.42 40.19
C ASP A 114 -2.74 -2.84 39.91
N LEU A 115 -2.70 -1.67 39.28
CA LEU A 115 -1.46 -0.99 38.93
C LEU A 115 -0.90 -0.18 40.11
N SER A 116 0.41 -0.20 40.28
CA SER A 116 1.13 0.53 41.36
C SER A 116 2.13 1.54 40.80
N GLY A 117 2.55 2.46 41.65
CA GLY A 117 3.53 3.49 41.32
C GLY A 117 3.01 4.48 40.27
N TYR A 118 3.79 4.76 39.25
CA TYR A 118 3.43 5.67 38.16
C TYR A 118 2.61 5.01 37.04
N ALA A 119 2.39 3.71 37.10
CA ALA A 119 1.72 2.98 36.02
C ALA A 119 0.26 3.43 35.79
N PRO A 120 -0.58 3.72 36.78
CA PRO A 120 -1.93 4.25 36.58
C PRO A 120 -1.93 5.55 35.77
N ARG A 121 -0.98 6.44 36.07
CA ARG A 121 -0.84 7.73 35.36
C ARG A 121 -0.44 7.47 33.88
N ILE A 122 0.57 6.64 33.63
CA ILE A 122 1.03 6.30 32.26
C ILE A 122 -0.12 5.70 31.46
N VAL A 123 -0.86 4.75 32.04
CA VAL A 123 -2.00 4.12 31.39
C VAL A 123 -3.11 5.14 31.08
N GLY A 124 -3.38 6.06 32.02
CA GLY A 124 -4.38 7.13 31.83
C GLY A 124 -4.03 8.01 30.61
N GLU A 125 -2.81 8.52 30.58
CA GLU A 125 -2.29 9.36 29.49
C GLU A 125 -2.30 8.62 28.14
N ASP A 126 -1.88 7.35 28.12
CA ASP A 126 -1.89 6.52 26.92
C ASP A 126 -3.32 6.24 26.42
N VAL A 127 -4.28 6.01 27.31
CA VAL A 127 -5.68 5.79 26.96
C VAL A 127 -6.30 7.04 26.36
N GLU A 128 -6.02 8.22 26.90
CA GLU A 128 -6.47 9.50 26.34
C GLU A 128 -5.86 9.75 24.95
N LEU A 129 -4.55 9.56 24.80
CA LEU A 129 -3.85 9.68 23.52
C LEU A 129 -4.43 8.70 22.50
N LEU A 130 -4.68 7.45 22.91
CA LEU A 130 -5.27 6.43 22.06
C LEU A 130 -6.69 6.81 21.60
N GLY A 131 -7.50 7.38 22.52
CA GLY A 131 -8.82 7.91 22.21
C GLY A 131 -8.79 9.02 21.18
N PHE A 132 -7.86 9.96 21.34
CA PHE A 132 -7.65 11.03 20.37
C PHE A 132 -7.27 10.48 19.00
N VAL A 133 -6.26 9.62 18.92
CA VAL A 133 -5.80 9.02 17.66
C VAL A 133 -6.89 8.21 16.98
N ASN A 134 -7.70 7.45 17.73
CA ASN A 134 -8.82 6.68 17.19
C ASN A 134 -9.90 7.58 16.57
N ARG A 135 -10.23 8.71 17.22
CA ARG A 135 -11.19 9.68 16.65
C ARG A 135 -10.68 10.29 15.35
N GLN A 136 -9.40 10.66 15.29
CA GLN A 136 -8.78 11.18 14.06
C GLN A 136 -8.84 10.15 12.91
N ILE A 137 -8.46 8.90 13.19
CA ILE A 137 -8.56 7.81 12.19
C ILE A 137 -9.99 7.63 11.74
N GLY A 138 -10.97 7.65 12.65
CA GLY A 138 -12.39 7.51 12.32
C GLY A 138 -12.91 8.64 11.43
N GLY A 139 -12.47 9.89 11.65
CA GLY A 139 -12.75 11.03 10.78
C GLY A 139 -12.23 10.82 9.36
N LEU A 140 -10.96 10.44 9.24
CA LEU A 140 -10.32 10.13 7.94
C LEU A 140 -10.98 8.94 7.23
N ASP A 141 -11.42 7.92 7.97
CA ASP A 141 -12.11 6.77 7.38
C ASP A 141 -13.46 7.16 6.77
N LYS A 142 -14.19 8.10 7.39
CA LYS A 142 -15.43 8.64 6.84
C LYS A 142 -15.18 9.46 5.56
N GLU A 143 -14.13 10.25 5.54
CA GLU A 143 -13.74 11.03 4.36
C GLU A 143 -13.31 10.12 3.20
N LEU A 144 -12.46 9.12 3.48
CA LEU A 144 -12.06 8.12 2.50
C LEU A 144 -13.24 7.29 1.97
N MET A 145 -14.28 7.07 2.79
CA MET A 145 -15.51 6.42 2.33
C MET A 145 -16.25 7.31 1.31
N LYS A 146 -16.36 8.62 1.53
CA LYS A 146 -16.95 9.54 0.57
C LYS A 146 -16.19 9.50 -0.76
N ILE A 147 -14.86 9.64 -0.72
CA ILE A 147 -14.00 9.53 -1.90
C ILE A 147 -14.20 8.19 -2.62
N ALA A 148 -14.32 7.07 -1.88
CA ALA A 148 -14.56 5.76 -2.47
C ALA A 148 -15.90 5.66 -3.20
N LEU A 149 -16.93 6.38 -2.71
CA LEU A 149 -18.25 6.41 -3.33
C LEU A 149 -18.34 7.33 -4.55
N GLU A 150 -17.40 8.25 -4.71
CA GLU A 150 -17.30 9.12 -5.88
C GLU A 150 -16.40 8.53 -6.98
N ASP A 151 -15.38 7.75 -6.59
CA ASP A 151 -14.46 7.08 -7.52
C ASP A 151 -15.03 5.77 -8.08
N GLY A 152 -15.37 5.75 -9.37
CA GLY A 152 -15.90 4.57 -10.04
C GLY A 152 -14.98 3.35 -10.00
N SER A 153 -13.66 3.54 -9.98
CA SER A 153 -12.68 2.45 -9.82
C SER A 153 -12.71 1.90 -8.40
N ALA A 154 -12.72 2.78 -7.40
CA ALA A 154 -12.81 2.37 -6.00
C ALA A 154 -14.14 1.64 -5.71
N LYS A 155 -15.28 2.12 -6.24
CA LYS A 155 -16.57 1.42 -6.14
C LYS A 155 -16.48 -0.02 -6.64
N ARG A 156 -15.94 -0.22 -7.83
CA ARG A 156 -15.73 -1.56 -8.39
C ARG A 156 -14.83 -2.41 -7.52
N LEU A 157 -13.72 -1.87 -7.04
CA LEU A 157 -12.81 -2.60 -6.15
C LEU A 157 -13.46 -3.00 -4.83
N MET A 158 -14.38 -2.20 -4.29
CA MET A 158 -15.12 -2.52 -3.06
C MET A 158 -16.07 -3.72 -3.21
N THR A 159 -16.43 -4.13 -4.42
CA THR A 159 -17.21 -5.35 -4.66
C THR A 159 -16.41 -6.63 -4.39
N ILE A 160 -15.07 -6.53 -4.31
CA ILE A 160 -14.19 -7.66 -3.98
C ILE A 160 -14.26 -7.93 -2.47
N PRO A 161 -14.61 -9.16 -2.04
CA PRO A 161 -14.60 -9.52 -0.62
C PRO A 161 -13.25 -9.27 0.03
N GLY A 162 -13.21 -8.44 1.05
CA GLY A 162 -11.98 -8.06 1.78
C GLY A 162 -11.34 -6.74 1.32
N VAL A 163 -11.90 -6.09 0.32
CA VAL A 163 -11.50 -4.74 -0.10
C VAL A 163 -12.51 -3.74 0.48
N GLY A 164 -12.10 -2.97 1.49
CA GLY A 164 -12.87 -1.86 2.05
C GLY A 164 -12.48 -0.52 1.42
N ALA A 165 -13.19 0.56 1.77
CA ALA A 165 -13.00 1.90 1.20
C ALA A 165 -11.54 2.36 1.20
N VAL A 166 -10.86 2.29 2.35
CA VAL A 166 -9.44 2.69 2.47
C VAL A 166 -8.53 1.95 1.51
N SER A 167 -8.71 0.62 1.38
CA SER A 167 -7.89 -0.18 0.47
C SER A 167 -8.27 0.04 -0.99
N ALA A 168 -9.55 0.25 -1.29
CA ALA A 168 -10.04 0.56 -2.62
C ALA A 168 -9.49 1.90 -3.12
N VAL A 169 -9.64 2.97 -2.33
CA VAL A 169 -9.11 4.31 -2.66
C VAL A 169 -7.59 4.26 -2.78
N ALA A 170 -6.90 3.55 -1.87
CA ALA A 170 -5.45 3.41 -1.97
C ALA A 170 -5.04 2.72 -3.27
N MET A 171 -5.67 1.62 -3.63
CA MET A 171 -5.36 0.91 -4.88
C MET A 171 -5.70 1.76 -6.10
N SER A 172 -6.92 2.32 -6.20
CA SER A 172 -7.32 3.20 -7.29
C SER A 172 -6.36 4.37 -7.48
N CYS A 173 -6.05 5.08 -6.39
CA CYS A 173 -5.18 6.26 -6.41
C CYS A 173 -3.73 5.95 -6.81
N TRP A 174 -3.16 4.78 -6.42
CA TRP A 174 -1.81 4.39 -6.85
C TRP A 174 -1.77 3.76 -8.23
N ILE A 175 -2.81 3.05 -8.64
CA ILE A 175 -2.94 2.53 -9.99
C ILE A 175 -3.11 3.67 -10.98
N GLY A 176 -3.96 4.66 -10.69
CA GLY A 176 -4.35 5.70 -11.65
C GLY A 176 -5.01 5.07 -12.87
N GLU A 177 -4.57 5.41 -14.06
CA GLU A 177 -5.05 4.82 -15.29
C GLU A 177 -4.50 3.40 -15.47
N ILE A 178 -5.39 2.42 -15.56
CA ILE A 178 -4.99 1.01 -15.71
C ILE A 178 -4.28 0.74 -17.03
N ALA A 179 -4.57 1.53 -18.07
CA ALA A 179 -3.97 1.41 -19.40
C ALA A 179 -2.44 1.55 -19.39
N ARG A 180 -1.87 2.26 -18.41
CA ARG A 180 -0.41 2.39 -18.28
C ARG A 180 0.31 1.09 -17.94
N PHE A 181 -0.42 0.04 -17.55
CA PHE A 181 0.14 -1.28 -17.30
C PHE A 181 -0.21 -2.21 -18.47
N SER A 182 0.80 -2.74 -19.15
CA SER A 182 0.61 -3.66 -20.27
C SER A 182 -0.03 -4.99 -19.85
N ASN A 183 0.16 -5.42 -18.60
CA ASN A 183 -0.41 -6.65 -18.07
C ASN A 183 -0.40 -6.68 -16.53
N ALA A 184 -1.09 -7.67 -15.96
CA ALA A 184 -1.21 -7.86 -14.52
C ALA A 184 0.14 -8.08 -13.81
N LYS A 185 1.14 -8.67 -14.49
CA LYS A 185 2.49 -8.89 -13.92
C LYS A 185 3.20 -7.56 -13.70
N LYS A 186 3.04 -6.58 -14.60
CA LYS A 186 3.57 -5.22 -14.44
C LYS A 186 2.92 -4.48 -13.27
N LEU A 187 1.61 -4.64 -13.08
CA LEU A 187 0.90 -4.11 -11.91
C LEU A 187 1.42 -4.73 -10.61
N ALA A 188 1.61 -6.04 -10.56
CA ALA A 188 2.17 -6.72 -9.40
C ALA A 188 3.62 -6.28 -9.10
N SER A 189 4.42 -6.06 -10.13
CA SER A 189 5.78 -5.51 -10.01
C SER A 189 5.77 -4.09 -9.45
N TYR A 190 4.85 -3.24 -9.91
CA TYR A 190 4.68 -1.86 -9.44
C TYR A 190 4.39 -1.79 -7.93
N PHE A 191 3.63 -2.75 -7.39
CA PHE A 191 3.39 -2.88 -5.95
C PHE A 191 4.49 -3.67 -5.21
N GLY A 192 5.53 -4.10 -5.92
CA GLY A 192 6.66 -4.83 -5.34
C GLY A 192 6.31 -6.24 -4.86
N LEU A 193 5.28 -6.86 -5.45
CA LEU A 193 4.84 -8.22 -5.18
C LEU A 193 5.40 -9.25 -6.19
N ALA A 194 6.11 -8.80 -7.23
CA ALA A 194 6.82 -9.68 -8.13
C ALA A 194 8.06 -10.28 -7.44
N PRO A 195 8.39 -11.56 -7.70
CA PRO A 195 9.62 -12.15 -7.23
C PRO A 195 10.83 -11.49 -7.90
N ARG A 196 11.95 -11.41 -7.20
CA ARG A 196 13.24 -11.11 -7.82
C ARG A 196 13.67 -12.33 -8.64
N VAL A 197 13.96 -12.12 -9.90
CA VAL A 197 14.52 -13.15 -10.76
C VAL A 197 16.01 -12.86 -10.90
N ARG A 198 16.83 -13.88 -10.63
CA ARG A 198 18.25 -13.91 -10.97
C ARG A 198 18.41 -15.00 -12.02
N GLN A 199 18.69 -14.58 -13.23
CA GLN A 199 18.92 -15.47 -14.33
C GLN A 199 20.40 -15.39 -14.70
N SER A 200 21.09 -16.52 -14.62
CA SER A 200 22.33 -16.77 -15.31
C SER A 200 22.03 -17.67 -16.52
N THR A 201 22.97 -17.83 -17.43
CA THR A 201 22.77 -18.50 -18.73
C THR A 201 22.04 -19.86 -18.64
N GLU A 202 22.20 -20.59 -17.53
CA GLU A 202 21.64 -21.93 -17.35
C GLU A 202 20.68 -22.10 -16.17
N THR A 203 20.59 -21.12 -15.27
CA THR A 203 19.74 -21.24 -14.08
C THR A 203 18.91 -20.01 -13.80
N GLU A 204 17.58 -20.21 -13.68
CA GLU A 204 16.64 -19.21 -13.20
C GLU A 204 16.34 -19.43 -11.72
N ARG A 205 16.70 -18.48 -10.86
CA ARG A 205 16.42 -18.54 -9.43
C ARG A 205 15.42 -17.45 -9.03
N HIS A 206 14.27 -17.86 -8.50
CA HIS A 206 13.29 -16.97 -7.92
C HIS A 206 13.61 -16.69 -6.45
N GLY A 207 13.88 -15.42 -6.15
CA GLY A 207 14.12 -14.94 -4.80
C GLY A 207 12.86 -14.41 -4.10
N HIS A 208 13.07 -13.68 -3.00
CA HIS A 208 12.02 -12.93 -2.34
C HIS A 208 11.42 -11.86 -3.26
N ILE A 209 10.22 -11.35 -2.89
CA ILE A 209 9.60 -10.22 -3.61
C ILE A 209 10.52 -8.99 -3.62
N THR A 210 10.39 -8.17 -4.66
CA THR A 210 11.23 -6.97 -4.84
C THR A 210 11.06 -5.97 -3.71
N LYS A 211 9.87 -5.89 -3.11
CA LYS A 211 9.46 -4.88 -2.11
C LYS A 211 9.58 -3.44 -2.64
N GLU A 212 9.70 -3.26 -3.94
CA GLU A 212 9.67 -1.95 -4.58
C GLU A 212 8.26 -1.34 -4.55
N GLY A 213 8.15 -0.05 -4.77
CA GLY A 213 6.88 0.65 -4.68
C GLY A 213 6.39 0.91 -3.24
N ASN A 214 5.14 1.34 -3.11
CA ASN A 214 4.60 1.84 -1.85
C ASN A 214 4.34 0.72 -0.83
N ARG A 215 5.02 0.78 0.33
CA ARG A 215 4.90 -0.21 1.42
C ARG A 215 3.49 -0.27 2.01
N MET A 216 2.83 0.88 2.15
CA MET A 216 1.48 0.96 2.72
C MET A 216 0.47 0.24 1.81
N VAL A 217 0.46 0.56 0.51
CA VAL A 217 -0.48 -0.06 -0.43
C VAL A 217 -0.22 -1.55 -0.56
N ARG A 218 1.04 -1.97 -0.62
CA ARG A 218 1.40 -3.41 -0.61
C ARG A 218 0.85 -4.14 0.62
N ALA A 219 0.94 -3.53 1.81
CA ALA A 219 0.37 -4.12 3.03
C ALA A 219 -1.16 -4.22 2.96
N LEU A 220 -1.84 -3.19 2.45
CA LEU A 220 -3.30 -3.20 2.25
C LEU A 220 -3.73 -4.29 1.25
N VAL A 221 -3.01 -4.45 0.13
CA VAL A 221 -3.28 -5.52 -0.85
C VAL A 221 -3.12 -6.90 -0.22
N ILE A 222 -2.07 -7.12 0.58
CA ILE A 222 -1.86 -8.40 1.27
C ILE A 222 -2.98 -8.67 2.29
N GLN A 223 -3.40 -7.66 3.06
CA GLN A 223 -4.51 -7.80 4.01
C GLN A 223 -5.83 -8.09 3.29
N ALA A 224 -6.14 -7.35 2.23
CA ALA A 224 -7.33 -7.60 1.41
C ALA A 224 -7.34 -9.02 0.84
N ALA A 225 -6.20 -9.49 0.31
CA ALA A 225 -6.06 -10.83 -0.23
C ALA A 225 -6.29 -11.92 0.82
N LEU A 226 -5.85 -11.72 2.07
CA LEU A 226 -6.10 -12.67 3.16
C LEU A 226 -7.58 -12.78 3.51
N VAL A 227 -8.29 -11.66 3.57
CA VAL A 227 -9.73 -11.65 3.81
C VAL A 227 -10.46 -12.27 2.62
N HIS A 228 -10.04 -11.91 1.41
CA HIS A 228 -10.57 -12.46 0.16
C HIS A 228 -10.46 -13.99 0.10
N THR A 229 -9.31 -14.57 0.47
CA THR A 229 -9.12 -16.03 0.47
C THR A 229 -9.92 -16.76 1.54
N ARG A 230 -10.33 -16.08 2.61
CA ARG A 230 -11.19 -16.64 3.67
C ARG A 230 -12.67 -16.58 3.33
N ARG A 231 -13.13 -15.46 2.76
CA ARG A 231 -14.55 -15.17 2.50
C ARG A 231 -14.97 -15.40 1.05
N GLY A 232 -14.04 -15.23 0.10
CA GLY A 232 -14.29 -15.40 -1.34
C GLY A 232 -14.33 -16.87 -1.75
N LYS A 233 -15.13 -17.16 -2.76
CA LYS A 233 -15.11 -18.41 -3.54
C LYS A 233 -14.30 -18.14 -4.82
N GLY A 234 -13.64 -19.16 -5.38
CA GLY A 234 -13.00 -19.01 -6.69
C GLY A 234 -11.48 -19.27 -6.73
N PRO A 235 -10.84 -18.89 -7.86
CA PRO A 235 -9.47 -19.30 -8.19
C PRO A 235 -8.42 -18.84 -7.17
N SER A 236 -8.59 -17.66 -6.57
CA SER A 236 -7.65 -17.09 -5.60
C SER A 236 -7.53 -17.94 -4.34
N ARG A 237 -8.65 -18.52 -3.86
CA ARG A 237 -8.65 -19.40 -2.68
C ARG A 237 -7.96 -20.72 -2.97
N LYS A 238 -8.28 -21.35 -4.11
CA LYS A 238 -7.63 -22.61 -4.54
C LYS A 238 -6.13 -22.41 -4.65
N HIS A 239 -5.70 -21.32 -5.29
CA HIS A 239 -4.29 -20.98 -5.42
C HIS A 239 -3.61 -20.77 -4.06
N TYR A 240 -4.23 -19.99 -3.15
CA TYR A 240 -3.72 -19.77 -1.79
C TYR A 240 -3.50 -21.08 -1.04
N LEU A 241 -4.51 -21.95 -1.01
CA LEU A 241 -4.44 -23.24 -0.30
C LEU A 241 -3.37 -24.17 -0.88
N GLY A 242 -3.23 -24.22 -2.20
CA GLY A 242 -2.19 -25.00 -2.87
C GLY A 242 -0.77 -24.51 -2.55
N VAL A 243 -0.56 -23.19 -2.49
CA VAL A 243 0.73 -22.62 -2.09
C VAL A 243 0.98 -22.80 -0.58
N LEU A 244 -0.06 -22.63 0.24
CA LEU A 244 0.02 -22.80 1.70
C LEU A 244 0.53 -24.19 2.07
N LYS A 245 -0.02 -25.24 1.44
CA LYS A 245 0.36 -26.65 1.66
C LYS A 245 1.82 -26.91 1.29
N ARG A 246 2.32 -26.30 0.21
CA ARG A 246 3.67 -26.55 -0.34
C ARG A 246 4.75 -25.64 0.24
N ARG A 247 4.47 -24.38 0.57
CA ARG A 247 5.46 -23.35 0.86
C ARG A 247 5.18 -22.53 2.12
N GLY A 248 4.15 -22.88 2.89
CA GLY A 248 3.80 -22.24 4.16
C GLY A 248 3.13 -20.87 4.03
N LYS A 249 2.71 -20.34 5.20
CA LYS A 249 1.89 -19.13 5.34
C LYS A 249 2.48 -17.85 4.70
N PRO A 250 3.77 -17.49 4.90
CA PRO A 250 4.30 -16.22 4.39
C PRO A 250 4.25 -16.14 2.86
N ILE A 251 4.66 -17.22 2.18
CA ILE A 251 4.69 -17.27 0.71
C ILE A 251 3.27 -17.32 0.15
N ALA A 252 2.37 -18.09 0.78
CA ALA A 252 0.97 -18.18 0.35
C ALA A 252 0.25 -16.82 0.41
N ARG A 253 0.51 -16.00 1.43
CA ARG A 253 -0.05 -14.63 1.56
C ARG A 253 0.35 -13.74 0.38
N VAL A 254 1.62 -13.78 0.00
CA VAL A 254 2.13 -12.99 -1.12
C VAL A 254 1.58 -13.51 -2.45
N ALA A 255 1.49 -14.82 -2.63
CA ALA A 255 0.91 -15.43 -3.82
C ALA A 255 -0.58 -15.08 -3.99
N ALA A 256 -1.35 -15.06 -2.88
CA ALA A 256 -2.73 -14.60 -2.89
C ALA A 256 -2.85 -13.12 -3.27
N ALA A 257 -1.97 -12.27 -2.74
CA ALA A 257 -1.95 -10.85 -3.07
C ALA A 257 -1.62 -10.61 -4.55
N ASN A 258 -0.68 -11.35 -5.10
CA ASN A 258 -0.34 -11.30 -6.52
C ASN A 258 -1.53 -11.74 -7.40
N LYS A 259 -2.22 -12.83 -7.03
CA LYS A 259 -3.42 -13.30 -7.74
C LYS A 259 -4.56 -12.28 -7.65
N LEU A 260 -4.76 -11.64 -6.49
CA LEU A 260 -5.74 -10.57 -6.31
C LEU A 260 -5.45 -9.36 -7.22
N LEU A 261 -4.18 -8.97 -7.39
CA LEU A 261 -3.81 -7.91 -8.33
C LEU A 261 -4.14 -8.28 -9.78
N GLY A 262 -4.05 -9.57 -10.13
CA GLY A 262 -4.52 -10.06 -11.42
C GLY A 262 -6.03 -9.84 -11.62
N VAL A 263 -6.83 -10.16 -10.61
CA VAL A 263 -8.28 -9.90 -10.61
C VAL A 263 -8.55 -8.39 -10.74
N ILE A 264 -7.90 -7.57 -9.93
CA ILE A 264 -8.04 -6.12 -9.96
C ILE A 264 -7.68 -5.55 -11.34
N PHE A 265 -6.61 -6.03 -11.96
CA PHE A 265 -6.20 -5.60 -13.29
C PHE A 265 -7.30 -5.82 -14.33
N HIS A 266 -7.89 -7.02 -14.38
CA HIS A 266 -8.95 -7.35 -15.32
C HIS A 266 -10.23 -6.57 -15.04
N MET A 267 -10.64 -6.46 -13.77
CA MET A 267 -11.82 -5.67 -13.38
C MET A 267 -11.72 -4.19 -13.74
N LEU A 268 -10.53 -3.60 -13.64
CA LEU A 268 -10.33 -2.18 -14.00
C LEU A 268 -10.16 -1.99 -15.51
N LYS A 269 -9.58 -2.96 -16.22
CA LYS A 269 -9.41 -2.91 -17.67
C LYS A 269 -10.72 -3.03 -18.42
N GLU A 270 -11.64 -3.85 -17.93
CA GLU A 270 -12.93 -4.15 -18.55
C GLU A 270 -14.12 -3.46 -17.88
N PRO A 271 -13.93 -2.46 -17.05
CA PRO A 271 -14.76 -1.77 -16.03
C PRO A 271 -15.95 -2.61 -15.50
N ILE A 272 -15.67 -3.82 -15.03
CA ILE A 272 -16.65 -4.76 -14.47
C ILE A 272 -16.56 -4.88 -12.95
N ASP A 273 -17.62 -5.34 -12.28
CA ASP A 273 -17.61 -5.69 -10.88
C ASP A 273 -17.07 -7.11 -10.61
N TYR A 274 -16.92 -7.47 -9.34
CA TYR A 274 -16.36 -8.77 -8.98
C TYR A 274 -17.29 -9.95 -9.33
N GLN A 275 -18.61 -9.77 -9.30
CA GLN A 275 -19.56 -10.82 -9.63
C GLN A 275 -19.51 -11.14 -11.14
N GLU A 276 -19.47 -10.10 -11.96
CA GLU A 276 -19.33 -10.25 -13.40
C GLU A 276 -17.97 -10.87 -13.77
N PHE A 277 -16.89 -10.47 -13.08
CA PHE A 277 -15.58 -11.11 -13.25
C PHE A 277 -15.64 -12.62 -12.98
N LEU A 278 -16.32 -13.05 -11.91
CA LEU A 278 -16.48 -14.47 -11.60
C LEU A 278 -17.24 -15.23 -12.69
N ARG A 279 -18.37 -14.67 -13.17
CA ARG A 279 -19.17 -15.30 -14.24
C ARG A 279 -18.32 -15.55 -15.49
N ARG A 280 -17.52 -14.57 -15.92
CA ARG A 280 -16.64 -14.70 -17.08
C ARG A 280 -15.49 -15.68 -16.84
N SER A 281 -14.97 -15.74 -15.60
CA SER A 281 -13.91 -16.70 -15.24
C SER A 281 -14.39 -18.14 -15.13
N ASP A 282 -15.66 -18.37 -14.84
CA ASP A 282 -16.25 -19.72 -14.77
C ASP A 282 -16.71 -20.23 -16.16
N ALA A 283 -16.84 -19.32 -17.13
CA ALA A 283 -17.22 -19.63 -18.52
C ALA A 283 -16.01 -19.95 -19.42
N GLN A 284 -14.79 -19.77 -18.96
CA GLN A 284 -13.52 -20.11 -19.62
C GLN A 284 -12.91 -21.38 -19.03
#